data_99317af31b37c057890ed611ceabb8c4
#
_entry.id   99317af31b37c057890ed611ceabb8c4
#
_cell.length_a   1.000
_cell.length_b   1.000
_cell.length_c   1.000
_cell.angle_alpha   90.00
_cell.angle_beta   90.00
_cell.angle_gamma   90.00
#
_symmetry.space_group_name_H-M   'P 1'
#
loop_
_entity.id
_entity.type
_entity.pdbx_description
1 polymer ?
#
loop_
_entity_poly.entity_id
_entity_poly.type
_entity_poly.pdbx_seq_one_letter_code
_entity_poly.pdbx_strand_id
1 'polypeptide(L)'
;THLHVHSHFSILDGMSKVPDLIDKCTRSGMYSMALTDHGNMFGIKEFADAANKYNGKIKDKIKEQEKVLNDKEADDAKKDDAAVEIDHLKTKILKPIIGMEAYCAPVSIDKRDGRADRGYHLIILAKNKQGYKNLCKLSSIAYIDGYYYNPRIDHSLLEKYHEGLIICSACLGGELPQKIMNGDIEGAEQSLHWFKNIFGDDFYIEIQRHKTDKPNADQETFERQQEVNKVLIDLARKTNTKIVATNDVHFVEEEHSEAHDRLICLSTGKDFDDPNRMHYTKQEWLK
;
A
#
# COMPACT_ATOMS: atom_id res chain seq x y z
N THR A 1 10.47 1.90 -3.44
CA THR A 1 9.14 2.45 -3.11
C THR A 1 8.19 1.34 -2.75
N HIS A 2 7.61 1.37 -1.56
CA HIS A 2 6.51 0.50 -1.17
C HIS A 2 5.17 1.18 -1.48
N LEU A 3 4.25 0.46 -2.13
CA LEU A 3 2.94 0.96 -2.55
C LEU A 3 1.77 0.33 -1.77
N HIS A 4 2.04 -0.67 -0.92
CA HIS A 4 1.08 -1.37 -0.08
C HIS A 4 1.66 -1.45 1.33
N VAL A 5 1.23 -0.55 2.22
CA VAL A 5 1.80 -0.34 3.56
C VAL A 5 0.70 0.01 4.56
N HIS A 6 0.67 -0.71 5.66
CA HIS A 6 -0.25 -0.52 6.77
C HIS A 6 0.44 0.11 7.97
N SER A 7 -0.22 1.10 8.56
CA SER A 7 0.15 1.66 9.84
C SER A 7 -0.74 1.10 10.97
N HIS A 8 -0.51 1.59 12.19
CA HIS A 8 -1.38 1.28 13.33
C HIS A 8 -2.85 1.78 13.17
N PHE A 9 -3.16 2.52 12.11
CA PHE A 9 -4.53 2.87 11.74
C PHE A 9 -5.24 1.74 10.96
N SER A 10 -4.53 0.70 10.52
CA SER A 10 -5.10 -0.62 10.20
C SER A 10 -5.32 -1.38 11.50
N ILE A 11 -6.39 -1.01 12.22
CA ILE A 11 -6.61 -1.38 13.63
C ILE A 11 -6.66 -2.91 13.76
N LEU A 12 -5.91 -3.43 14.75
CA LEU A 12 -5.77 -4.86 15.08
C LEU A 12 -5.04 -5.71 14.04
N ASP A 13 -4.38 -5.08 13.07
CA ASP A 13 -3.65 -5.74 12.00
C ASP A 13 -2.30 -5.07 11.73
N GLY A 14 -2.28 -3.76 11.48
CA GLY A 14 -1.05 -2.99 11.35
C GLY A 14 -0.49 -2.56 12.70
N MET A 15 0.84 -2.71 12.89
CA MET A 15 1.51 -2.22 14.10
C MET A 15 2.59 -1.16 13.83
N SER A 16 2.74 -0.75 12.58
CA SER A 16 3.73 0.26 12.20
C SER A 16 3.32 1.65 12.67
N LYS A 17 4.15 2.31 13.49
CA LYS A 17 3.96 3.75 13.73
C LYS A 17 4.42 4.54 12.50
N VAL A 18 3.66 5.54 12.13
CA VAL A 18 3.95 6.35 10.92
C VAL A 18 5.35 6.99 10.94
N PRO A 19 5.82 7.59 12.05
CA PRO A 19 7.19 8.12 12.10
C PRO A 19 8.27 7.05 11.89
N ASP A 20 8.08 5.84 12.41
CA ASP A 20 9.04 4.74 12.29
C ASP A 20 9.10 4.22 10.85
N LEU A 21 7.96 4.19 10.14
CA LEU A 21 7.88 3.88 8.70
C LEU A 21 8.71 4.88 7.88
N ILE A 22 8.57 6.18 8.14
CA ILE A 22 9.32 7.24 7.44
C ILE A 22 10.82 7.09 7.72
N ASP A 23 11.20 6.88 8.98
CA ASP A 23 12.59 6.71 9.37
C ASP A 23 13.22 5.48 8.71
N LYS A 24 12.56 4.32 8.78
CA LYS A 24 13.03 3.09 8.12
C LYS A 24 13.14 3.25 6.61
N CYS A 25 12.11 3.80 5.96
CA CYS A 25 12.08 4.04 4.53
C CYS A 25 13.31 4.87 4.09
N THR A 26 13.55 6.00 4.75
CA THR A 26 14.65 6.91 4.40
C THR A 26 16.04 6.36 4.75
N ARG A 27 16.18 5.65 5.88
CA ARG A 27 17.44 4.95 6.24
C ARG A 27 17.78 3.83 5.24
N SER A 28 16.78 3.19 4.66
CA SER A 28 16.95 2.16 3.60
C SER A 28 17.17 2.76 2.21
N GLY A 29 17.37 4.08 2.09
CA GLY A 29 17.61 4.75 0.81
C GLY A 29 16.37 4.88 -0.07
N MET A 30 15.18 4.67 0.48
CA MET A 30 13.91 4.85 -0.21
C MET A 30 13.34 6.24 0.09
N TYR A 31 13.02 7.00 -0.96
CA TYR A 31 12.51 8.37 -0.84
C TYR A 31 11.11 8.52 -1.43
N SER A 32 10.35 7.44 -1.43
CA SER A 32 8.92 7.44 -1.70
C SER A 32 8.26 6.22 -1.04
N MET A 33 7.07 6.40 -0.49
CA MET A 33 6.28 5.34 0.12
C MET A 33 4.81 5.72 0.10
N ALA A 34 3.92 4.74 -0.11
CA ALA A 34 2.50 4.93 0.09
C ALA A 34 2.10 4.59 1.55
N LEU A 35 0.97 5.14 1.99
CA LEU A 35 0.23 4.66 3.14
C LEU A 35 -1.15 4.22 2.65
N THR A 36 -1.51 2.96 2.92
CA THR A 36 -2.69 2.29 2.36
C THR A 36 -3.43 1.47 3.42
N ASP A 37 -3.82 2.12 4.52
CA ASP A 37 -4.51 1.46 5.63
C ASP A 37 -5.84 0.82 5.20
N HIS A 38 -6.24 -0.26 5.89
CA HIS A 38 -7.47 -1.02 5.62
C HIS A 38 -8.72 -0.16 5.74
N GLY A 39 -9.39 0.07 4.61
CA GLY A 39 -10.70 0.72 4.51
C GLY A 39 -10.73 2.18 4.95
N ASN A 40 -9.59 2.80 5.27
CA ASN A 40 -9.58 4.15 5.84
C ASN A 40 -8.39 5.00 5.41
N MET A 41 -8.49 6.30 5.69
CA MET A 41 -7.45 7.31 5.47
C MET A 41 -7.05 8.02 6.78
N PHE A 42 -7.24 7.39 7.93
CA PHE A 42 -7.07 8.04 9.24
C PHE A 42 -5.61 8.44 9.50
N GLY A 43 -4.65 7.64 9.03
CA GLY A 43 -3.22 7.90 9.17
C GLY A 43 -2.65 8.96 8.24
N ILE A 44 -3.39 9.41 7.22
CA ILE A 44 -2.86 10.27 6.15
C ILE A 44 -2.37 11.63 6.67
N LYS A 45 -3.06 12.23 7.66
CA LYS A 45 -2.60 13.51 8.24
C LYS A 45 -1.27 13.34 8.96
N GLU A 46 -1.14 12.32 9.80
CA GLU A 46 0.11 12.01 10.52
C GLU A 46 1.24 11.68 9.53
N PHE A 47 0.94 10.92 8.47
CA PHE A 47 1.89 10.56 7.43
C PHE A 47 2.40 11.79 6.67
N ALA A 48 1.50 12.70 6.28
CA ALA A 48 1.88 13.95 5.62
C ALA A 48 2.74 14.84 6.52
N ASP A 49 2.39 14.96 7.82
CA ASP A 49 3.15 15.76 8.79
C ASP A 49 4.54 15.16 9.04
N ALA A 50 4.65 13.84 9.19
CA ALA A 50 5.93 13.16 9.39
C ALA A 50 6.85 13.32 8.14
N ALA A 51 6.29 13.16 6.94
CA ALA A 51 7.02 13.40 5.70
C ALA A 51 7.47 14.87 5.56
N ASN A 52 6.59 15.82 5.89
CA ASN A 52 6.92 17.26 5.87
C ASN A 52 8.01 17.61 6.89
N LYS A 53 7.98 17.03 8.09
CA LYS A 53 9.01 17.20 9.12
C LYS A 53 10.38 16.67 8.65
N TYR A 54 10.41 15.49 8.03
CA TYR A 54 11.62 14.94 7.43
C TYR A 54 12.13 15.86 6.31
N ASN A 55 11.27 16.21 5.36
CA ASN A 55 11.62 17.07 4.21
C ASN A 55 12.06 18.47 4.64
N GLY A 56 11.51 18.99 5.74
CA GLY A 56 11.95 20.27 6.33
C GLY A 56 13.44 20.25 6.67
N LYS A 57 13.91 19.19 7.35
CA LYS A 57 15.34 19.02 7.69
C LYS A 57 16.23 18.97 6.45
N ILE A 58 15.79 18.30 5.38
CA ILE A 58 16.54 18.25 4.12
C ILE A 58 16.58 19.62 3.46
N LYS A 59 15.45 20.33 3.41
CA LYS A 59 15.37 21.68 2.85
C LYS A 59 16.23 22.70 3.62
N ASP A 60 16.34 22.57 4.93
CA ASP A 60 17.19 23.44 5.74
C ASP A 60 18.67 23.20 5.42
N LYS A 61 19.10 21.94 5.25
CA LYS A 61 20.46 21.62 4.77
C LYS A 61 20.73 22.18 3.36
N ILE A 62 19.75 22.09 2.45
CA ILE A 62 19.86 22.69 1.12
C ILE A 62 20.08 24.20 1.22
N LYS A 63 19.31 24.89 2.04
CA LYS A 63 19.50 26.34 2.26
C LYS A 63 20.87 26.71 2.85
N GLU A 64 21.45 25.86 3.70
CA GLU A 64 22.80 26.05 4.22
C GLU A 64 23.83 25.98 3.08
N GLN A 65 23.71 25.01 2.19
CA GLN A 65 24.59 24.88 1.03
C GLN A 65 24.37 26.03 0.00
N GLU A 66 23.11 26.47 -0.20
CA GLU A 66 22.80 27.62 -1.05
C GLU A 66 23.46 28.92 -0.53
N LYS A 67 23.66 29.08 0.78
CA LYS A 67 24.43 30.21 1.33
C LYS A 67 25.89 30.16 0.90
N VAL A 68 26.52 28.96 0.88
CA VAL A 68 27.89 28.78 0.43
C VAL A 68 28.03 29.13 -1.06
N LEU A 69 27.08 28.70 -1.89
CA LEU A 69 27.03 29.03 -3.32
C LEU A 69 26.97 30.56 -3.58
N ASN A 70 26.24 31.26 -2.72
CA ASN A 70 26.01 32.71 -2.86
C ASN A 70 27.05 33.55 -2.14
N ASP A 71 27.98 32.93 -1.40
CA ASP A 71 29.08 33.63 -0.74
C ASP A 71 30.11 34.08 -1.76
N LYS A 72 30.35 35.41 -1.80
CA LYS A 72 31.32 36.03 -2.71
C LYS A 72 32.79 35.74 -2.33
N GLU A 73 33.03 35.36 -1.07
CA GLU A 73 34.36 35.07 -0.55
C GLU A 73 34.70 33.56 -0.62
N ALA A 74 33.72 32.69 -0.91
CA ALA A 74 33.98 31.29 -1.10
C ALA A 74 34.71 31.02 -2.40
N ASP A 75 35.70 30.13 -2.35
CA ASP A 75 36.46 29.67 -3.55
C ASP A 75 35.57 28.74 -4.42
N ASP A 76 36.01 28.59 -5.68
CA ASP A 76 35.24 27.81 -6.67
C ASP A 76 35.08 26.34 -6.24
N ALA A 77 36.11 25.75 -5.60
CA ALA A 77 36.03 24.35 -5.13
C ALA A 77 34.92 24.17 -4.08
N LYS A 78 34.78 25.08 -3.12
CA LYS A 78 33.71 25.04 -2.12
C LYS A 78 32.31 25.22 -2.74
N LYS A 79 32.21 26.08 -3.78
CA LYS A 79 30.95 26.25 -4.50
C LYS A 79 30.58 25.00 -5.29
N ASP A 80 31.55 24.34 -5.93
CA ASP A 80 31.32 23.07 -6.64
C ASP A 80 30.86 21.98 -5.67
N ASP A 81 31.54 21.82 -4.53
CA ASP A 81 31.13 20.86 -3.48
C ASP A 81 29.71 21.15 -2.97
N ALA A 82 29.37 22.42 -2.73
CA ALA A 82 28.03 22.81 -2.29
C ALA A 82 26.96 22.50 -3.35
N ALA A 83 27.26 22.72 -4.64
CA ALA A 83 26.36 22.38 -5.72
C ALA A 83 26.08 20.87 -5.80
N VAL A 84 27.12 20.05 -5.71
CA VAL A 84 27.02 18.58 -5.69
C VAL A 84 26.18 18.12 -4.49
N GLU A 85 26.44 18.68 -3.28
CA GLU A 85 25.68 18.31 -2.09
C GLU A 85 24.21 18.72 -2.19
N ILE A 86 23.88 19.88 -2.77
CA ILE A 86 22.49 20.30 -3.03
C ILE A 86 21.78 19.29 -3.92
N ASP A 87 22.40 18.87 -5.01
CA ASP A 87 21.77 17.92 -5.93
C ASP A 87 21.60 16.56 -5.25
N HIS A 88 22.57 16.12 -4.45
CA HIS A 88 22.43 14.91 -3.64
C HIS A 88 21.26 15.02 -2.63
N LEU A 89 21.18 16.13 -1.90
CA LEU A 89 20.09 16.38 -0.93
C LEU A 89 18.70 16.42 -1.60
N LYS A 90 18.57 16.98 -2.80
CA LYS A 90 17.31 16.97 -3.57
C LYS A 90 16.83 15.56 -3.86
N THR A 91 17.73 14.60 -4.09
CA THR A 91 17.35 13.19 -4.31
C THR A 91 16.79 12.53 -3.06
N LYS A 92 17.05 13.08 -1.86
CA LYS A 92 16.59 12.58 -0.56
C LYS A 92 15.25 13.16 -0.11
N ILE A 93 14.64 14.03 -0.88
CA ILE A 93 13.30 14.56 -0.59
C ILE A 93 12.29 13.40 -0.68
N LEU A 94 11.66 13.06 0.44
CA LEU A 94 10.65 12.01 0.52
C LEU A 94 9.34 12.44 -0.16
N LYS A 95 8.84 11.60 -1.06
CA LYS A 95 7.53 11.76 -1.70
C LYS A 95 6.50 10.86 -0.99
N PRO A 96 5.62 11.40 -0.13
CA PRO A 96 4.51 10.64 0.42
C PRO A 96 3.46 10.39 -0.67
N ILE A 97 3.01 9.14 -0.79
CA ILE A 97 1.95 8.72 -1.71
C ILE A 97 0.72 8.41 -0.85
N ILE A 98 -0.37 9.10 -1.11
CA ILE A 98 -1.61 8.95 -0.34
C ILE A 98 -2.46 7.87 -0.98
N GLY A 99 -2.88 6.90 -0.18
CA GLY A 99 -3.69 5.79 -0.64
C GLY A 99 -4.60 5.22 0.44
N MET A 100 -5.25 4.13 0.09
CA MET A 100 -6.09 3.31 0.95
C MET A 100 -6.16 1.91 0.35
N GLU A 101 -6.14 0.87 1.18
CA GLU A 101 -6.60 -0.44 0.78
C GLU A 101 -8.10 -0.53 1.01
N ALA A 102 -8.86 -0.34 -0.05
CA ALA A 102 -10.32 -0.36 0.00
C ALA A 102 -10.87 -1.80 0.03
N TYR A 103 -12.07 -1.95 0.55
CA TYR A 103 -12.88 -3.15 0.40
C TYR A 103 -13.88 -2.92 -0.73
N CYS A 104 -13.75 -3.66 -1.85
CA CYS A 104 -14.62 -3.55 -3.01
C CYS A 104 -15.67 -4.67 -2.99
N ALA A 105 -16.94 -4.31 -2.84
CA ALA A 105 -18.04 -5.28 -2.82
C ALA A 105 -18.11 -6.05 -4.15
N PRO A 106 -18.35 -7.39 -4.12
CA PRO A 106 -18.36 -8.21 -5.34
C PRO A 106 -19.42 -7.80 -6.36
N VAL A 107 -20.53 -7.20 -5.92
CA VAL A 107 -21.66 -6.79 -6.78
C VAL A 107 -22.01 -5.32 -6.52
N SER A 108 -22.49 -4.99 -5.32
CA SER A 108 -22.92 -3.65 -4.92
C SER A 108 -22.80 -3.49 -3.42
N ILE A 109 -22.60 -2.24 -2.94
CA ILE A 109 -22.62 -1.92 -1.51
C ILE A 109 -23.99 -2.19 -0.87
N ASP A 110 -25.07 -2.22 -1.64
CA ASP A 110 -26.42 -2.51 -1.15
C ASP A 110 -26.63 -3.99 -0.85
N LYS A 111 -25.85 -4.88 -1.47
CA LYS A 111 -25.91 -6.31 -1.23
C LYS A 111 -25.24 -6.67 0.10
N ARG A 112 -25.92 -7.43 0.96
CA ARG A 112 -25.50 -7.74 2.34
C ARG A 112 -25.82 -9.18 2.72
N ASP A 113 -25.42 -10.14 1.87
CA ASP A 113 -25.80 -11.57 1.96
C ASP A 113 -24.71 -12.45 2.61
N GLY A 114 -24.11 -11.98 3.70
CA GLY A 114 -23.16 -12.78 4.48
C GLY A 114 -21.69 -12.47 4.21
N ARG A 115 -20.81 -13.40 4.63
CA ARG A 115 -19.35 -13.14 4.62
C ARG A 115 -18.76 -12.93 3.24
N ALA A 116 -19.37 -13.47 2.17
CA ALA A 116 -18.92 -13.28 0.80
C ALA A 116 -18.98 -11.80 0.35
N ASP A 117 -19.87 -11.01 0.97
CA ASP A 117 -20.03 -9.59 0.63
C ASP A 117 -19.14 -8.65 1.46
N ARG A 118 -18.12 -9.14 2.17
CA ARG A 118 -17.18 -8.30 2.93
C ARG A 118 -16.34 -7.37 2.07
N GLY A 119 -16.22 -7.66 0.79
CA GLY A 119 -15.43 -6.91 -0.19
C GLY A 119 -14.05 -7.51 -0.43
N TYR A 120 -13.59 -7.41 -1.68
CA TYR A 120 -12.23 -7.71 -2.10
C TYR A 120 -11.30 -6.55 -1.75
N HIS A 121 -10.06 -6.86 -1.47
CA HIS A 121 -9.04 -5.84 -1.27
C HIS A 121 -8.69 -5.14 -2.60
N LEU A 122 -8.48 -3.83 -2.54
CA LEU A 122 -8.11 -3.02 -3.70
C LEU A 122 -7.23 -1.85 -3.27
N ILE A 123 -6.03 -1.75 -3.80
CA ILE A 123 -5.17 -0.60 -3.53
C ILE A 123 -5.57 0.57 -4.40
N ILE A 124 -5.88 1.69 -3.78
CA ILE A 124 -6.23 2.94 -4.45
C ILE A 124 -5.24 4.02 -4.02
N LEU A 125 -4.52 4.61 -4.98
CA LEU A 125 -3.56 5.68 -4.75
C LEU A 125 -4.02 6.97 -5.43
N ALA A 126 -3.82 8.11 -4.76
CA ALA A 126 -4.09 9.42 -5.33
C ALA A 126 -2.94 9.86 -6.24
N LYS A 127 -3.18 9.98 -7.55
CA LYS A 127 -2.23 10.46 -8.55
C LYS A 127 -2.02 11.98 -8.49
N ASN A 128 -3.07 12.70 -8.11
CA ASN A 128 -3.11 14.16 -8.06
C ASN A 128 -4.15 14.66 -7.06
N LYS A 129 -4.36 16.00 -6.99
CA LYS A 129 -5.30 16.63 -6.07
C LYS A 129 -6.77 16.18 -6.31
N GLN A 130 -7.16 15.93 -7.56
CA GLN A 130 -8.49 15.42 -7.88
C GLN A 130 -8.65 13.99 -7.35
N GLY A 131 -7.67 13.13 -7.60
CA GLY A 131 -7.64 11.77 -7.05
C GLY A 131 -7.71 11.73 -5.52
N TYR A 132 -6.99 12.64 -4.83
CA TYR A 132 -7.11 12.76 -3.37
C TYR A 132 -8.54 13.11 -2.92
N LYS A 133 -9.21 14.05 -3.60
CA LYS A 133 -10.62 14.37 -3.29
C LYS A 133 -11.55 13.19 -3.55
N ASN A 134 -11.35 12.48 -4.65
CA ASN A 134 -12.12 11.30 -5.00
C ASN A 134 -11.91 10.17 -3.99
N LEU A 135 -10.66 9.95 -3.56
CA LEU A 135 -10.33 8.97 -2.53
C LEU A 135 -11.01 9.30 -1.18
N CYS A 136 -10.99 10.58 -0.75
CA CYS A 136 -11.73 11.04 0.44
C CYS A 136 -13.25 10.77 0.29
N LYS A 137 -13.80 11.00 -0.91
CA LYS A 137 -15.22 10.76 -1.18
C LYS A 137 -15.56 9.28 -1.12
N LEU A 138 -14.76 8.41 -1.74
CA LEU A 138 -14.91 6.97 -1.69
C LEU A 138 -14.83 6.44 -0.27
N SER A 139 -13.82 6.86 0.51
CA SER A 139 -13.70 6.49 1.93
C SER A 139 -14.92 6.92 2.76
N SER A 140 -15.44 8.13 2.53
CA SER A 140 -16.64 8.62 3.25
C SER A 140 -17.88 7.79 2.90
N ILE A 141 -18.13 7.51 1.63
CA ILE A 141 -19.27 6.68 1.18
C ILE A 141 -19.13 5.26 1.75
N ALA A 142 -17.93 4.71 1.76
CA ALA A 142 -17.68 3.36 2.30
C ALA A 142 -18.14 3.23 3.75
N TYR A 143 -17.91 4.25 4.58
CA TYR A 143 -18.34 4.26 5.99
C TYR A 143 -19.82 4.60 6.17
N ILE A 144 -20.37 5.52 5.39
CA ILE A 144 -21.75 6.02 5.58
C ILE A 144 -22.77 5.07 4.95
N ASP A 145 -22.54 4.69 3.70
CA ASP A 145 -23.52 3.93 2.92
C ASP A 145 -23.13 2.46 2.75
N GLY A 146 -21.80 2.20 2.59
CA GLY A 146 -21.27 0.89 2.22
C GLY A 146 -20.93 -0.04 3.38
N TYR A 147 -21.07 0.39 4.63
CA TYR A 147 -20.62 -0.40 5.79
C TYR A 147 -21.41 -1.70 5.96
N TYR A 148 -20.70 -2.83 5.78
CA TYR A 148 -21.21 -4.16 6.09
C TYR A 148 -20.02 -5.08 6.40
N TYR A 149 -19.78 -5.38 7.67
CA TYR A 149 -18.54 -5.90 8.25
C TYR A 149 -17.35 -4.97 8.06
N ASN A 150 -17.12 -4.47 6.85
CA ASN A 150 -16.09 -3.52 6.46
C ASN A 150 -16.69 -2.29 5.78
N PRO A 151 -16.00 -1.15 5.76
CA PRO A 151 -16.39 0.00 4.93
C PRO A 151 -16.12 -0.32 3.45
N ARG A 152 -17.18 -0.54 2.66
CA ARG A 152 -17.09 -1.03 1.28
C ARG A 152 -17.42 0.05 0.26
N ILE A 153 -16.74 -0.03 -0.86
CA ILE A 153 -17.09 0.60 -2.12
C ILE A 153 -17.50 -0.48 -3.13
N ASP A 154 -17.91 -0.11 -4.33
CA ASP A 154 -18.17 -1.02 -5.44
C ASP A 154 -17.68 -0.46 -6.78
N HIS A 155 -17.83 -1.25 -7.84
CA HIS A 155 -17.42 -0.86 -9.18
C HIS A 155 -18.14 0.40 -9.68
N SER A 156 -19.40 0.61 -9.33
CA SER A 156 -20.16 1.80 -9.76
C SER A 156 -19.61 3.08 -9.13
N LEU A 157 -19.18 3.02 -7.89
CA LEU A 157 -18.53 4.13 -7.19
C LEU A 157 -17.12 4.40 -7.74
N LEU A 158 -16.37 3.34 -8.06
CA LEU A 158 -15.06 3.46 -8.70
C LEU A 158 -15.18 4.11 -10.07
N GLU A 159 -16.14 3.70 -10.91
CA GLU A 159 -16.42 4.32 -12.21
C GLU A 159 -16.79 5.79 -12.07
N LYS A 160 -17.62 6.14 -11.09
CA LYS A 160 -18.04 7.52 -10.82
C LYS A 160 -16.92 8.44 -10.35
N TYR A 161 -15.98 7.92 -9.56
CA TYR A 161 -14.92 8.70 -8.90
C TYR A 161 -13.51 8.30 -9.35
N HIS A 162 -13.33 7.75 -10.56
CA HIS A 162 -12.07 7.21 -11.07
C HIS A 162 -10.98 8.25 -11.33
N GLU A 163 -11.37 9.49 -11.64
CA GLU A 163 -10.44 10.52 -12.10
C GLU A 163 -9.30 10.78 -11.09
N GLY A 164 -8.06 10.71 -11.57
CA GLY A 164 -6.86 10.99 -10.78
C GLY A 164 -6.51 9.90 -9.77
N LEU A 165 -7.06 8.69 -9.92
CA LEU A 165 -6.72 7.51 -9.13
C LEU A 165 -5.79 6.57 -9.90
N ILE A 166 -4.92 5.87 -9.17
CA ILE A 166 -4.16 4.72 -9.62
C ILE A 166 -4.64 3.52 -8.82
N ILE A 167 -4.86 2.40 -9.49
CA ILE A 167 -5.39 1.18 -8.89
C ILE A 167 -4.35 0.05 -9.00
N CYS A 168 -4.16 -0.71 -7.91
CA CYS A 168 -3.43 -1.99 -7.94
C CYS A 168 -4.34 -3.11 -7.44
N SER A 169 -4.17 -4.32 -8.00
CA SER A 169 -5.07 -5.45 -7.76
C SER A 169 -5.00 -6.07 -6.36
N ALA A 170 -4.19 -5.49 -5.48
CA ALA A 170 -3.96 -5.88 -4.09
C ALA A 170 -3.32 -7.28 -3.90
N CYS A 171 -3.42 -7.81 -2.67
CA CYS A 171 -2.87 -9.09 -2.23
C CYS A 171 -3.75 -10.28 -2.66
N LEU A 172 -3.58 -11.46 -2.04
CA LEU A 172 -4.47 -12.62 -2.26
C LEU A 172 -5.94 -12.33 -1.94
N GLY A 173 -6.23 -11.30 -1.12
CA GLY A 173 -7.59 -10.81 -0.85
C GLY A 173 -8.23 -10.00 -1.98
N GLY A 174 -7.48 -9.66 -3.04
CA GLY A 174 -7.97 -8.90 -4.19
C GLY A 174 -8.95 -9.67 -5.07
N GLU A 175 -9.72 -8.96 -5.90
CA GLU A 175 -10.75 -9.56 -6.76
C GLU A 175 -10.17 -10.57 -7.76
N LEU A 176 -9.10 -10.18 -8.48
CA LEU A 176 -8.45 -11.06 -9.45
C LEU A 176 -7.86 -12.31 -8.78
N PRO A 177 -7.03 -12.18 -7.73
CA PRO A 177 -6.50 -13.33 -7.00
C PRO A 177 -7.59 -14.27 -6.45
N GLN A 178 -8.65 -13.72 -5.87
CA GLN A 178 -9.75 -14.55 -5.32
C GLN A 178 -10.46 -15.34 -6.42
N LYS A 179 -10.74 -14.75 -7.57
CA LYS A 179 -11.32 -15.47 -8.72
C LYS A 179 -10.39 -16.57 -9.22
N ILE A 180 -9.10 -16.29 -9.34
CA ILE A 180 -8.08 -17.28 -9.76
C ILE A 180 -8.04 -18.46 -8.77
N MET A 181 -8.00 -18.21 -7.46
CA MET A 181 -7.97 -19.27 -6.44
C MET A 181 -9.25 -20.12 -6.44
N ASN A 182 -10.37 -19.55 -6.86
CA ASN A 182 -11.64 -20.27 -7.02
C ASN A 182 -11.78 -20.96 -8.39
N GLY A 183 -10.74 -20.95 -9.25
CA GLY A 183 -10.75 -21.55 -10.57
C GLY A 183 -11.47 -20.74 -11.65
N ASP A 184 -11.96 -19.55 -11.32
CA ASP A 184 -12.67 -18.64 -12.24
C ASP A 184 -11.70 -17.71 -12.99
N ILE A 185 -10.90 -18.29 -13.87
CA ILE A 185 -9.89 -17.56 -14.65
C ILE A 185 -10.56 -16.59 -15.64
N GLU A 186 -11.68 -17.00 -16.24
CA GLU A 186 -12.44 -16.15 -17.14
C GLU A 186 -13.02 -14.92 -16.42
N GLY A 187 -13.59 -15.11 -15.24
CA GLY A 187 -14.07 -14.01 -14.41
C GLY A 187 -12.94 -13.07 -13.95
N ALA A 188 -11.73 -13.60 -13.69
CA ALA A 188 -10.56 -12.77 -13.37
C ALA A 188 -10.14 -11.91 -14.58
N GLU A 189 -10.16 -12.50 -15.81
CA GLU A 189 -9.86 -11.77 -17.05
C GLU A 189 -10.93 -10.68 -17.33
N GLN A 190 -12.21 -10.98 -17.12
CA GLN A 190 -13.30 -10.00 -17.26
C GLN A 190 -13.12 -8.82 -16.29
N SER A 191 -12.80 -9.08 -15.03
CA SER A 191 -12.50 -8.03 -14.04
C SER A 191 -11.30 -7.19 -14.46
N LEU A 192 -10.22 -7.82 -14.93
CA LEU A 192 -9.06 -7.12 -15.44
C LEU A 192 -9.42 -6.17 -16.58
N HIS A 193 -10.23 -6.63 -17.56
CA HIS A 193 -10.69 -5.79 -18.66
C HIS A 193 -11.53 -4.62 -18.16
N TRP A 194 -12.41 -4.85 -17.17
CA TRP A 194 -13.19 -3.77 -16.58
C TRP A 194 -12.30 -2.70 -15.95
N PHE A 195 -11.32 -3.09 -15.11
CA PHE A 195 -10.39 -2.13 -14.52
C PHE A 195 -9.58 -1.38 -15.57
N LYS A 196 -9.11 -2.05 -16.60
CA LYS A 196 -8.39 -1.40 -17.71
C LYS A 196 -9.25 -0.43 -18.51
N ASN A 197 -10.52 -0.73 -18.72
CA ASN A 197 -11.42 0.18 -19.42
C ASN A 197 -11.64 1.48 -18.65
N ILE A 198 -11.69 1.44 -17.32
CA ILE A 198 -11.92 2.63 -16.48
C ILE A 198 -10.61 3.40 -16.21
N PHE A 199 -9.53 2.70 -15.89
CA PHE A 199 -8.29 3.32 -15.40
C PHE A 199 -7.16 3.35 -16.43
N GLY A 200 -7.29 2.62 -17.54
CA GLY A 200 -6.28 2.59 -18.61
C GLY A 200 -4.90 2.19 -18.09
N ASP A 201 -3.92 3.04 -18.32
CA ASP A 201 -2.52 2.88 -17.88
C ASP A 201 -2.29 3.12 -16.39
N ASP A 202 -3.29 3.57 -15.65
CA ASP A 202 -3.28 3.76 -14.21
C ASP A 202 -3.80 2.52 -13.44
N PHE A 203 -4.08 1.40 -14.13
CA PHE A 203 -4.31 0.10 -13.52
C PHE A 203 -3.05 -0.77 -13.56
N TYR A 204 -2.73 -1.40 -12.42
CA TYR A 204 -1.58 -2.29 -12.25
C TYR A 204 -2.02 -3.61 -11.64
N ILE A 205 -1.49 -4.71 -12.17
CA ILE A 205 -1.53 -6.01 -11.49
C ILE A 205 -0.47 -6.00 -10.39
N GLU A 206 -0.88 -6.32 -9.17
CA GLU A 206 0.00 -6.44 -8.02
C GLU A 206 0.39 -7.90 -7.80
N ILE A 207 1.66 -8.15 -7.53
CA ILE A 207 2.19 -9.47 -7.18
C ILE A 207 2.99 -9.37 -5.88
N GLN A 208 2.91 -10.43 -5.08
CA GLN A 208 3.61 -10.53 -3.79
C GLN A 208 4.30 -11.88 -3.67
N ARG A 209 5.37 -11.96 -2.87
CA ARG A 209 6.11 -13.19 -2.59
C ARG A 209 6.63 -13.20 -1.17
N HIS A 210 5.96 -13.95 -0.30
CA HIS A 210 6.27 -14.02 1.13
C HIS A 210 6.84 -15.40 1.51
N LYS A 211 7.95 -15.80 0.86
CA LYS A 211 8.62 -17.04 1.22
C LYS A 211 9.19 -16.93 2.64
N THR A 212 8.85 -17.89 3.47
CA THR A 212 9.29 -17.96 4.86
C THR A 212 9.75 -19.37 5.25
N ASP A 213 10.70 -19.44 6.16
CA ASP A 213 11.12 -20.64 6.88
C ASP A 213 11.00 -20.47 8.40
N LYS A 214 10.36 -19.36 8.81
CA LYS A 214 10.19 -19.03 10.22
C LYS A 214 9.20 -19.98 10.89
N PRO A 215 9.47 -20.38 12.16
CA PRO A 215 8.55 -21.21 12.93
C PRO A 215 7.25 -20.44 13.19
N ASN A 216 6.13 -21.16 13.22
CA ASN A 216 4.79 -20.63 13.44
C ASN A 216 4.41 -19.50 12.45
N ALA A 217 4.90 -19.55 11.22
CA ALA A 217 4.51 -18.70 10.11
C ALA A 217 3.63 -19.46 9.13
N ASP A 218 2.77 -18.74 8.40
CA ASP A 218 1.99 -19.34 7.32
C ASP A 218 2.90 -19.73 6.15
N GLN A 219 3.04 -21.02 5.91
CA GLN A 219 3.83 -21.58 4.83
C GLN A 219 3.04 -21.69 3.52
N GLU A 220 1.71 -21.80 3.60
CA GLU A 220 0.84 -22.01 2.44
C GLU A 220 0.65 -20.75 1.61
N THR A 221 0.71 -19.57 2.24
CA THR A 221 0.56 -18.30 1.54
C THR A 221 1.53 -18.13 0.39
N PHE A 222 2.80 -18.54 0.56
CA PHE A 222 3.79 -18.43 -0.52
C PHE A 222 3.46 -19.35 -1.70
N GLU A 223 3.00 -20.57 -1.45
CA GLU A 223 2.60 -21.50 -2.51
C GLU A 223 1.41 -20.94 -3.29
N ARG A 224 0.37 -20.45 -2.58
CA ARG A 224 -0.79 -19.80 -3.19
C ARG A 224 -0.38 -18.58 -4.00
N GLN A 225 0.53 -17.74 -3.48
CA GLN A 225 1.06 -16.59 -4.22
C GLN A 225 1.77 -17.02 -5.51
N GLN A 226 2.55 -18.12 -5.48
CA GLN A 226 3.23 -18.62 -6.69
C GLN A 226 2.25 -19.04 -7.78
N GLU A 227 1.18 -19.78 -7.41
CA GLU A 227 0.15 -20.23 -8.35
C GLU A 227 -0.61 -19.04 -8.94
N VAL A 228 -1.09 -18.15 -8.09
CA VAL A 228 -1.83 -16.94 -8.49
C VAL A 228 -0.98 -16.02 -9.34
N ASN A 229 0.26 -15.74 -8.92
CA ASN A 229 1.17 -14.87 -9.66
C ASN A 229 1.46 -15.38 -11.08
N LYS A 230 1.55 -16.70 -11.27
CA LYS A 230 1.74 -17.29 -12.61
C LYS A 230 0.60 -16.88 -13.54
N VAL A 231 -0.65 -17.02 -13.09
CA VAL A 231 -1.83 -16.66 -13.87
C VAL A 231 -1.90 -15.14 -14.08
N LEU A 232 -1.65 -14.35 -13.02
CA LEU A 232 -1.63 -12.89 -13.10
C LEU A 232 -0.59 -12.35 -14.10
N ILE A 233 0.60 -12.94 -14.14
CA ILE A 233 1.67 -12.57 -15.08
C ILE A 233 1.26 -12.92 -16.52
N ASP A 234 0.62 -14.06 -16.75
CA ASP A 234 0.14 -14.46 -18.08
C ASP A 234 -0.99 -13.54 -18.54
N LEU A 235 -1.94 -13.20 -17.67
CA LEU A 235 -2.99 -12.21 -17.95
C LEU A 235 -2.40 -10.82 -18.23
N ALA A 236 -1.41 -10.39 -17.46
CA ALA A 236 -0.71 -9.11 -17.66
C ALA A 236 -0.08 -9.03 -19.06
N ARG A 237 0.61 -10.10 -19.50
CA ARG A 237 1.22 -10.19 -20.82
C ARG A 237 0.17 -10.16 -21.93
N LYS A 238 -0.90 -10.97 -21.77
CA LYS A 238 -2.01 -11.06 -22.74
C LYS A 238 -2.72 -9.73 -22.96
N THR A 239 -2.87 -8.94 -21.89
CA THR A 239 -3.62 -7.69 -21.91
C THR A 239 -2.74 -6.44 -21.98
N ASN A 240 -1.41 -6.58 -22.03
CA ASN A 240 -0.45 -5.48 -21.93
C ASN A 240 -0.72 -4.61 -20.68
N THR A 241 -0.89 -5.25 -19.51
CA THR A 241 -1.08 -4.56 -18.22
C THR A 241 0.22 -4.51 -17.46
N LYS A 242 0.53 -3.37 -16.85
CA LYS A 242 1.72 -3.18 -16.03
C LYS A 242 1.62 -4.01 -14.73
N ILE A 243 2.78 -4.48 -14.24
CA ILE A 243 2.89 -5.24 -12.99
C ILE A 243 3.69 -4.42 -11.99
N VAL A 244 3.26 -4.44 -10.73
CA VAL A 244 4.03 -3.96 -9.58
C VAL A 244 4.24 -5.08 -8.58
N ALA A 245 5.40 -5.09 -7.93
CA ALA A 245 5.68 -5.98 -6.80
C ALA A 245 5.56 -5.19 -5.50
N THR A 246 4.83 -5.72 -4.52
CA THR A 246 4.65 -5.12 -3.21
C THR A 246 4.94 -6.12 -2.10
N ASN A 247 4.99 -5.64 -0.85
CA ASN A 247 5.27 -6.50 0.29
C ASN A 247 4.16 -6.50 1.34
N ASP A 248 3.08 -5.77 1.15
CA ASP A 248 1.95 -5.73 2.09
C ASP A 248 2.41 -5.52 3.54
N VAL A 249 3.09 -4.40 3.75
CA VAL A 249 3.84 -4.11 4.98
C VAL A 249 2.89 -3.87 6.15
N HIS A 250 3.00 -4.67 7.23
CA HIS A 250 2.22 -4.55 8.45
C HIS A 250 3.05 -4.17 9.67
N PHE A 251 4.38 -4.32 9.59
CA PHE A 251 5.32 -3.92 10.65
C PHE A 251 6.64 -3.41 10.07
N VAL A 252 7.39 -2.66 10.85
CA VAL A 252 8.55 -1.89 10.35
C VAL A 252 9.80 -2.76 10.21
N GLU A 253 10.19 -3.47 11.26
CA GLU A 253 11.42 -4.27 11.31
C GLU A 253 11.08 -5.76 11.37
N GLU A 254 11.96 -6.61 10.87
CA GLU A 254 11.76 -8.06 10.85
C GLU A 254 11.50 -8.65 12.25
N GLU A 255 12.18 -8.12 13.26
CA GLU A 255 12.05 -8.54 14.66
C GLU A 255 10.65 -8.25 15.24
N HIS A 256 9.89 -7.35 14.63
CA HIS A 256 8.53 -7.04 15.07
C HIS A 256 7.53 -8.16 14.76
N SER A 257 7.92 -9.16 13.98
CA SER A 257 7.04 -10.26 13.55
C SER A 257 6.39 -11.03 14.72
N GLU A 258 7.11 -11.21 15.84
CA GLU A 258 6.56 -11.89 17.02
C GLU A 258 5.51 -11.04 17.75
N ALA A 259 5.72 -9.72 17.84
CA ALA A 259 4.75 -8.80 18.42
C ALA A 259 3.50 -8.69 17.53
N HIS A 260 3.69 -8.68 16.20
CA HIS A 260 2.61 -8.70 15.22
C HIS A 260 1.77 -9.98 15.34
N ASP A 261 2.39 -11.15 15.50
CA ASP A 261 1.70 -12.42 15.67
C ASP A 261 0.77 -12.42 16.92
N ARG A 262 1.19 -11.74 18.01
CA ARG A 262 0.33 -11.54 19.20
C ARG A 262 -0.82 -10.56 18.94
N LEU A 263 -0.58 -9.51 18.12
CA LEU A 263 -1.64 -8.60 17.71
C LEU A 263 -2.72 -9.33 16.92
N ILE A 264 -2.33 -10.27 16.04
CA ILE A 264 -3.28 -11.10 15.28
C ILE A 264 -4.10 -12.02 16.20
N CYS A 265 -3.53 -12.54 17.28
CA CYS A 265 -4.30 -13.27 18.31
C CYS A 265 -5.40 -12.39 18.92
N LEU A 266 -5.07 -11.16 19.29
CA LEU A 266 -6.03 -10.20 19.82
C LEU A 266 -7.12 -9.87 18.78
N SER A 267 -6.75 -9.64 17.54
CA SER A 267 -7.66 -9.35 16.42
C SER A 267 -8.67 -10.47 16.17
N THR A 268 -8.21 -11.72 16.24
CA THR A 268 -9.01 -12.90 15.93
C THR A 268 -9.73 -13.51 17.14
N GLY A 269 -9.42 -13.03 18.35
CA GLY A 269 -9.95 -13.58 19.61
C GLY A 269 -9.46 -15.01 19.88
N LYS A 270 -8.23 -15.33 19.44
CA LYS A 270 -7.64 -16.65 19.60
C LYS A 270 -6.48 -16.61 20.58
N ASP A 271 -6.31 -17.69 21.34
CA ASP A 271 -5.15 -17.86 22.20
C ASP A 271 -3.89 -18.11 21.37
N PHE A 272 -2.74 -17.67 21.89
CA PHE A 272 -1.45 -17.79 21.17
C PHE A 272 -1.07 -19.25 20.88
N ASP A 273 -1.47 -20.19 21.75
CA ASP A 273 -1.20 -21.61 21.63
C ASP A 273 -2.28 -22.38 20.85
N ASP A 274 -3.32 -21.70 20.32
CA ASP A 274 -4.35 -22.34 19.49
C ASP A 274 -3.73 -22.78 18.15
N PRO A 275 -3.67 -24.08 17.83
CA PRO A 275 -3.05 -24.57 16.60
C PRO A 275 -3.82 -24.18 15.32
N ASN A 276 -5.07 -23.74 15.46
CA ASN A 276 -5.93 -23.36 14.33
C ASN A 276 -6.10 -21.83 14.21
N ARG A 277 -5.22 -21.05 14.86
CA ARG A 277 -5.24 -19.60 14.73
C ARG A 277 -4.65 -19.13 13.40
N MET A 278 -5.02 -17.94 13.00
CA MET A 278 -4.42 -17.28 11.84
C MET A 278 -2.95 -16.94 12.11
N HIS A 279 -2.10 -17.20 11.13
CA HIS A 279 -0.71 -16.80 11.09
C HIS A 279 -0.45 -15.95 9.84
N TYR A 280 0.45 -15.00 9.97
CA TYR A 280 1.08 -14.32 8.84
C TYR A 280 2.37 -15.03 8.44
N THR A 281 2.94 -14.66 7.29
CA THR A 281 4.19 -15.26 6.82
C THR A 281 5.42 -14.76 7.59
N LYS A 282 5.27 -13.72 8.40
CA LYS A 282 6.33 -12.98 9.09
C LYS A 282 7.32 -12.30 8.11
N GLN A 283 6.88 -12.06 6.88
CA GLN A 283 7.64 -11.38 5.83
C GLN A 283 7.10 -9.98 5.50
N GLU A 284 6.01 -9.56 6.16
CA GLU A 284 5.27 -8.33 5.93
C GLU A 284 5.93 -7.09 6.59
N TRP A 285 7.27 -7.03 6.58
CA TRP A 285 8.04 -5.91 7.11
C TRP A 285 8.60 -4.99 6.00
N LEU A 286 8.97 -3.76 6.39
CA LEU A 286 9.50 -2.75 5.46
C LEU A 286 10.96 -3.05 5.09
N LYS A 287 11.20 -3.71 3.94
CA LYS A 287 12.50 -4.18 3.44
C LYS A 287 12.89 -3.58 2.08
#